data_8ff73141937757501421eafc5af90c80
#
_entry.id   8ff73141937757501421eafc5af90c80
#
_cell.length_a   1.000
_cell.length_b   1.000
_cell.length_c   1.000
_cell.angle_alpha   90.00
_cell.angle_beta   90.00
_cell.angle_gamma   90.00
#
_symmetry.space_group_name_H-M   'P 1'
#
loop_
_entity.id
_entity.type
_entity.pdbx_description
1 polymer ?
#
loop_
_entity_poly.entity_id
_entity_poly.type
_entity_poly.pdbx_seq_one_letter_code
_entity_poly.pdbx_strand_id
1 'polypeptide(L)'
;MLLAHLPELGSTRLIKSRNPAEALQKLNETLTENVRRLVVIGGDGSLHLAANHVLKNGYTKQVALGLIPAGTGSDYARILRLSGDPLQALHQICTAVPRKVDVLRITDGNGEVRYAINTFSTGVSGWVSRRLAGLAVKGSAVYLRTTLKAFISFEAVDCRVVVDNTPWFEGPLYLLAITKGSHFGQGMHISPRASLDNGLCEVVAVEPMSRWRLPLRLGRLYLGNHLSASYVHYRQGRTVVIEPITNNPGFEIDGESTDAASVTVETVPAALTMLA
;
A
#
# COMPACT_ATOMS: atom_id res chain seq x y z
N MET A 1 13.84 25.36 1.76
CA MET A 1 14.82 24.67 2.61
C MET A 1 15.40 23.41 1.92
N LEU A 2 14.64 22.36 1.65
CA LEU A 2 15.12 21.15 0.92
C LEU A 2 15.85 21.46 -0.41
N LEU A 3 15.34 22.40 -1.19
CA LEU A 3 15.91 22.77 -2.49
C LEU A 3 17.31 23.35 -2.41
N ALA A 4 17.69 23.93 -1.28
CA ALA A 4 19.03 24.50 -1.07
C ALA A 4 20.11 23.40 -0.92
N HIS A 5 19.73 22.18 -0.53
CA HIS A 5 20.63 21.03 -0.34
C HIS A 5 20.73 20.11 -1.56
N LEU A 6 19.92 20.34 -2.61
CA LEU A 6 19.99 19.54 -3.84
C LEU A 6 21.38 19.55 -4.53
N PRO A 7 22.13 20.69 -4.56
CA PRO A 7 23.46 20.70 -5.16
C PRO A 7 24.46 19.74 -4.49
N GLU A 8 24.27 19.45 -3.19
CA GLU A 8 25.11 18.50 -2.45
C GLU A 8 24.95 17.05 -2.93
N LEU A 9 23.86 16.76 -3.65
CA LEU A 9 23.56 15.44 -4.22
C LEU A 9 24.17 15.18 -5.60
N GLY A 10 24.96 16.12 -6.13
CA GLY A 10 25.51 16.05 -7.47
C GLY A 10 24.50 16.42 -8.55
N SER A 11 24.61 15.80 -9.74
CA SER A 11 23.69 16.09 -10.86
C SER A 11 22.26 15.66 -10.55
N THR A 12 21.44 16.60 -10.13
CA THR A 12 20.06 16.37 -9.70
C THR A 12 19.07 17.16 -10.56
N ARG A 13 18.01 16.51 -11.04
CA ARG A 13 16.89 17.14 -11.75
C ARG A 13 15.66 17.13 -10.87
N LEU A 14 15.09 18.31 -10.60
CA LEU A 14 13.82 18.45 -9.88
C LEU A 14 12.64 18.40 -10.84
N ILE A 15 11.70 17.48 -10.57
CA ILE A 15 10.43 17.36 -11.27
C ILE A 15 9.33 17.83 -10.33
N LYS A 16 8.53 18.81 -10.77
CA LYS A 16 7.32 19.24 -10.08
C LYS A 16 6.09 18.87 -10.91
N SER A 17 5.10 18.28 -10.27
CA SER A 17 3.82 17.92 -10.89
C SER A 17 2.65 18.39 -10.04
N ARG A 18 1.52 18.70 -10.70
CA ARG A 18 0.29 19.17 -10.06
C ARG A 18 -0.72 18.05 -9.85
N ASN A 19 -0.59 16.98 -10.62
CA ASN A 19 -1.48 15.83 -10.60
C ASN A 19 -0.75 14.56 -11.07
N PRO A 20 -1.33 13.36 -10.84
CA PRO A 20 -0.72 12.08 -11.22
C PRO A 20 -0.40 11.94 -12.71
N ALA A 21 -1.26 12.44 -13.60
CA ALA A 21 -1.04 12.34 -15.05
C ALA A 21 0.18 13.14 -15.50
N GLU A 22 0.33 14.38 -15.02
CA GLU A 22 1.51 15.21 -15.26
C GLU A 22 2.78 14.58 -14.67
N ALA A 23 2.66 13.94 -13.50
CA ALA A 23 3.79 13.23 -12.89
C ALA A 23 4.27 12.07 -13.77
N LEU A 24 3.35 11.24 -14.27
CA LEU A 24 3.67 10.12 -15.16
C LEU A 24 4.31 10.60 -16.47
N GLN A 25 3.75 11.65 -17.09
CA GLN A 25 4.32 12.23 -18.30
C GLN A 25 5.78 12.66 -18.07
N LYS A 26 6.04 13.42 -17.00
CA LYS A 26 7.39 13.91 -16.68
C LYS A 26 8.35 12.77 -16.30
N LEU A 27 7.86 11.71 -15.64
CA LEU A 27 8.66 10.52 -15.38
C LEU A 27 9.05 9.82 -16.68
N ASN A 28 8.13 9.66 -17.64
CA ASN A 28 8.44 9.11 -18.97
C ASN A 28 9.52 9.92 -19.70
N GLU A 29 9.47 11.25 -19.60
CA GLU A 29 10.44 12.13 -20.26
C GLU A 29 11.82 12.17 -19.57
N THR A 30 11.86 11.84 -18.27
CA THR A 30 13.05 12.07 -17.42
C THR A 30 13.77 10.78 -17.05
N LEU A 31 13.05 9.67 -16.84
CA LEU A 31 13.67 8.39 -16.54
C LEU A 31 14.34 7.84 -17.80
N THR A 32 15.65 8.00 -17.84
CA THR A 32 16.53 7.50 -18.89
C THR A 32 17.48 6.47 -18.30
N GLU A 33 18.31 5.83 -19.14
CA GLU A 33 19.29 4.84 -18.71
C GLU A 33 20.35 5.39 -17.72
N ASN A 34 20.47 6.71 -17.59
CA ASN A 34 21.44 7.36 -16.71
C ASN A 34 20.92 7.65 -15.30
N VAL A 35 19.60 7.57 -15.08
CA VAL A 35 19.00 7.81 -13.75
C VAL A 35 19.23 6.59 -12.87
N ARG A 36 19.85 6.78 -11.71
CA ARG A 36 20.14 5.73 -10.71
C ARG A 36 19.30 5.84 -9.45
N ARG A 37 18.83 7.04 -9.14
CA ARG A 37 18.04 7.32 -7.94
C ARG A 37 16.81 8.16 -8.31
N LEU A 38 15.64 7.77 -7.84
CA LEU A 38 14.40 8.53 -7.95
C LEU A 38 13.88 8.80 -6.54
N VAL A 39 14.04 10.03 -6.07
CA VAL A 39 13.57 10.44 -4.74
C VAL A 39 12.21 11.10 -4.86
N VAL A 40 11.22 10.50 -4.24
CA VAL A 40 9.84 11.00 -4.18
C VAL A 40 9.68 11.89 -2.96
N ILE A 41 9.29 13.15 -3.16
CA ILE A 41 8.87 14.05 -2.10
C ILE A 41 7.34 14.07 -2.10
N GLY A 42 6.74 13.31 -1.18
CA GLY A 42 5.29 13.11 -1.18
C GLY A 42 4.80 12.11 -0.16
N GLY A 43 3.58 11.64 -0.35
CA GLY A 43 2.96 10.57 0.44
C GLY A 43 2.97 9.22 -0.28
N ASP A 44 2.25 8.26 0.33
CA ASP A 44 2.17 6.87 -0.17
C ASP A 44 1.66 6.78 -1.61
N GLY A 45 0.66 7.58 -2.01
CA GLY A 45 0.17 7.61 -3.40
C GLY A 45 1.22 8.09 -4.41
N SER A 46 2.08 9.06 -4.05
CA SER A 46 3.17 9.51 -4.92
C SER A 46 4.24 8.44 -5.07
N LEU A 47 4.54 7.74 -3.98
CA LEU A 47 5.48 6.61 -4.00
C LEU A 47 4.91 5.44 -4.81
N HIS A 48 3.63 5.10 -4.62
CA HIS A 48 2.93 4.08 -5.40
C HIS A 48 3.01 4.35 -6.91
N LEU A 49 2.73 5.59 -7.33
CA LEU A 49 2.82 6.01 -8.73
C LEU A 49 4.24 5.84 -9.28
N ALA A 50 5.25 6.31 -8.56
CA ALA A 50 6.66 6.20 -8.98
C ALA A 50 7.12 4.74 -9.05
N ALA A 51 6.76 3.92 -8.05
CA ALA A 51 7.09 2.51 -8.00
C ALA A 51 6.45 1.72 -9.15
N ASN A 52 5.15 1.95 -9.41
CA ASN A 52 4.46 1.32 -10.55
C ASN A 52 5.08 1.74 -11.89
N HIS A 53 5.51 3.00 -12.02
CA HIS A 53 6.20 3.45 -13.22
C HIS A 53 7.54 2.70 -13.42
N VAL A 54 8.34 2.55 -12.36
CA VAL A 54 9.61 1.81 -12.39
C VAL A 54 9.39 0.32 -12.72
N LEU A 55 8.37 -0.30 -12.11
CA LEU A 55 8.03 -1.72 -12.32
C LEU A 55 7.54 -1.98 -13.74
N LYS A 56 6.59 -1.18 -14.24
CA LYS A 56 5.95 -1.39 -15.55
C LYS A 56 6.88 -1.12 -16.73
N ASN A 57 7.87 -0.22 -16.56
CA ASN A 57 8.80 0.16 -17.62
C ASN A 57 10.18 -0.51 -17.52
N GLY A 58 10.36 -1.49 -16.62
CA GLY A 58 11.58 -2.29 -16.54
C GLY A 58 12.79 -1.60 -15.89
N TYR A 59 12.62 -0.47 -15.19
CA TYR A 59 13.71 0.27 -14.55
C TYR A 59 14.17 -0.33 -13.20
N THR A 60 13.65 -1.48 -12.80
CA THR A 60 13.87 -2.10 -11.47
C THR A 60 15.32 -2.47 -11.16
N LYS A 61 16.13 -2.75 -12.18
CA LYS A 61 17.56 -3.07 -12.04
C LYS A 61 18.44 -1.83 -11.95
N GLN A 62 17.92 -0.69 -12.36
CA GLN A 62 18.67 0.53 -12.58
C GLN A 62 18.37 1.59 -11.53
N VAL A 63 17.08 1.74 -11.15
CA VAL A 63 16.61 2.85 -10.33
C VAL A 63 16.36 2.37 -8.90
N ALA A 64 16.98 3.05 -7.94
CA ALA A 64 16.64 2.93 -6.52
C ALA A 64 15.68 4.07 -6.13
N LEU A 65 14.61 3.72 -5.41
CA LEU A 65 13.58 4.65 -4.94
C LEU A 65 13.90 5.15 -3.53
N GLY A 66 13.79 6.45 -3.32
CA GLY A 66 13.82 7.07 -2.00
C GLY A 66 12.50 7.79 -1.72
N LEU A 67 12.13 7.96 -0.45
CA LEU A 67 10.93 8.67 -0.03
C LEU A 67 11.27 9.74 1.01
N ILE A 68 10.95 11.00 0.70
CA ILE A 68 10.92 12.08 1.69
C ILE A 68 9.44 12.29 2.03
N PRO A 69 9.01 11.95 3.26
CA PRO A 69 7.60 11.99 3.62
C PRO A 69 7.09 13.44 3.67
N ALA A 70 6.08 13.72 2.86
CA ALA A 70 5.36 14.99 2.82
C ALA A 70 3.84 14.79 2.68
N GLY A 71 3.37 13.56 2.88
CA GLY A 71 1.96 13.17 2.85
C GLY A 71 1.34 13.09 4.24
N THR A 72 0.01 12.94 4.27
CA THR A 72 -0.77 12.93 5.51
C THR A 72 -0.68 11.60 6.27
N GLY A 73 -0.58 10.47 5.58
CA GLY A 73 -0.52 9.12 6.17
C GLY A 73 0.92 8.65 6.39
N SER A 74 1.69 8.68 5.32
CA SER A 74 3.11 8.28 5.28
C SER A 74 3.38 6.93 5.92
N ASP A 75 2.50 5.95 5.65
CA ASP A 75 2.60 4.61 6.24
C ASP A 75 3.86 3.89 5.77
N TYR A 76 4.23 4.05 4.49
CA TYR A 76 5.43 3.44 3.96
C TYR A 76 6.72 4.08 4.53
N ALA A 77 6.73 5.39 4.80
CA ALA A 77 7.83 6.04 5.49
C ALA A 77 8.01 5.50 6.92
N ARG A 78 6.89 5.22 7.61
CA ARG A 78 6.88 4.58 8.94
C ARG A 78 7.49 3.18 8.89
N ILE A 79 7.13 2.38 7.87
CA ILE A 79 7.68 1.04 7.65
C ILE A 79 9.19 1.09 7.40
N LEU A 80 9.65 2.06 6.61
CA LEU A 80 11.07 2.29 6.34
C LEU A 80 11.81 3.02 7.48
N ARG A 81 11.13 3.43 8.54
CA ARG A 81 11.67 4.20 9.67
C ARG A 81 12.31 5.52 9.26
N LEU A 82 11.78 6.14 8.23
CA LEU A 82 12.25 7.45 7.77
C LEU A 82 11.78 8.55 8.71
N SER A 83 12.62 9.57 8.90
CA SER A 83 12.27 10.73 9.70
C SER A 83 11.11 11.52 9.09
N GLY A 84 10.23 12.05 9.93
CA GLY A 84 9.22 13.03 9.52
C GLY A 84 9.82 14.40 9.19
N ASP A 85 11.05 14.69 9.61
CA ASP A 85 11.79 15.89 9.20
C ASP A 85 12.38 15.68 7.79
N PRO A 86 12.06 16.54 6.81
CA PRO A 86 12.49 16.35 5.44
C PRO A 86 14.00 16.37 5.22
N LEU A 87 14.76 17.13 6.01
CA LEU A 87 16.21 17.18 5.88
C LEU A 87 16.86 15.93 6.44
N GLN A 88 16.38 15.45 7.57
CA GLN A 88 16.83 14.18 8.15
C GLN A 88 16.48 13.00 7.23
N ALA A 89 15.28 12.98 6.65
CA ALA A 89 14.88 11.95 5.68
C ALA A 89 15.79 11.99 4.44
N LEU A 90 16.11 13.18 3.93
CA LEU A 90 17.06 13.34 2.82
C LEU A 90 18.43 12.78 3.19
N HIS A 91 18.96 13.11 4.37
CA HIS A 91 20.23 12.59 4.86
C HIS A 91 20.21 11.06 4.97
N GLN A 92 19.13 10.48 5.54
CA GLN A 92 18.96 9.03 5.60
C GLN A 92 19.02 8.39 4.21
N ILE A 93 18.30 8.95 3.20
CA ILE A 93 18.32 8.46 1.81
C ILE A 93 19.70 8.55 1.16
N CYS A 94 20.44 9.63 1.43
CA CYS A 94 21.78 9.84 0.84
C CYS A 94 22.81 8.85 1.38
N THR A 95 22.70 8.48 2.66
CA THR A 95 23.61 7.56 3.35
C THR A 95 23.13 6.11 3.34
N ALA A 96 21.91 5.86 2.86
CA ALA A 96 21.29 4.54 2.85
C ALA A 96 22.06 3.55 1.96
N VAL A 97 22.16 2.32 2.44
CA VAL A 97 22.53 1.17 1.60
C VAL A 97 21.28 0.71 0.84
N PRO A 98 21.34 0.65 -0.51
CA PRO A 98 20.20 0.19 -1.28
C PRO A 98 19.74 -1.21 -0.87
N ARG A 99 18.46 -1.37 -0.54
CA ARG A 99 17.86 -2.62 -0.09
C ARG A 99 16.83 -3.11 -1.11
N LYS A 100 16.89 -4.39 -1.47
CA LYS A 100 15.84 -5.02 -2.26
C LYS A 100 14.59 -5.25 -1.41
N VAL A 101 13.42 -4.93 -2.00
CA VAL A 101 12.13 -5.18 -1.38
C VAL A 101 11.21 -5.91 -2.35
N ASP A 102 10.32 -6.71 -1.78
CA ASP A 102 9.28 -7.41 -2.51
C ASP A 102 8.11 -6.46 -2.80
N VAL A 103 7.31 -6.80 -3.79
CA VAL A 103 6.04 -6.13 -4.09
C VAL A 103 4.94 -7.15 -4.27
N LEU A 104 3.70 -6.72 -4.21
CA LEU A 104 2.55 -7.53 -4.59
C LEU A 104 2.22 -7.26 -6.05
N ARG A 105 2.14 -8.32 -6.87
CA ARG A 105 1.58 -8.28 -8.22
C ARG A 105 0.12 -8.69 -8.13
N ILE A 106 -0.77 -7.84 -8.59
CA ILE A 106 -2.20 -8.04 -8.59
C ILE A 106 -2.63 -8.24 -10.04
N THR A 107 -3.21 -9.41 -10.32
CA THR A 107 -3.78 -9.73 -11.62
C THR A 107 -5.28 -9.89 -11.46
N ASP A 108 -6.06 -9.10 -12.18
CA ASP A 108 -7.52 -9.21 -12.16
C ASP A 108 -8.03 -10.30 -13.10
N GLY A 109 -9.34 -10.59 -13.04
CA GLY A 109 -9.99 -11.59 -13.90
C GLY A 109 -9.90 -11.32 -15.40
N ASN A 110 -9.55 -10.10 -15.82
CA ASN A 110 -9.33 -9.71 -17.22
C ASN A 110 -7.85 -9.81 -17.62
N GLY A 111 -6.96 -10.15 -16.70
CA GLY A 111 -5.52 -10.22 -16.93
C GLY A 111 -4.80 -8.87 -16.79
N GLU A 112 -5.46 -7.81 -16.32
CA GLU A 112 -4.79 -6.54 -16.05
C GLU A 112 -3.86 -6.68 -14.84
N VAL A 113 -2.61 -6.20 -14.98
CA VAL A 113 -1.59 -6.28 -13.94
C VAL A 113 -1.35 -4.92 -13.31
N ARG A 114 -1.39 -4.88 -11.98
CA ARG A 114 -1.04 -3.73 -11.13
C ARG A 114 -0.11 -4.19 -10.01
N TYR A 115 0.56 -3.24 -9.36
CA TYR A 115 1.46 -3.56 -8.26
C TYR A 115 1.10 -2.74 -7.02
N ALA A 116 1.10 -3.40 -5.86
CA ALA A 116 1.10 -2.73 -4.57
C ALA A 116 2.50 -2.86 -3.93
N ILE A 117 2.99 -1.77 -3.37
CA ILE A 117 4.25 -1.77 -2.61
C ILE A 117 4.01 -2.03 -1.13
N ASN A 118 2.80 -1.75 -0.66
CA ASN A 118 2.40 -1.88 0.73
C ASN A 118 1.23 -2.84 0.93
N THR A 119 0.06 -2.52 0.39
CA THR A 119 -1.18 -3.21 0.75
C THR A 119 -2.12 -3.37 -0.44
N PHE A 120 -2.65 -4.58 -0.58
CA PHE A 120 -3.90 -4.86 -1.29
C PHE A 120 -4.97 -5.20 -0.27
N SER A 121 -6.17 -4.66 -0.41
CA SER A 121 -7.24 -4.94 0.54
C SER A 121 -8.64 -4.90 -0.09
N THR A 122 -9.61 -5.51 0.59
CA THR A 122 -11.03 -5.50 0.22
C THR A 122 -11.93 -5.54 1.47
N GLY A 123 -13.23 -5.49 1.27
CA GLY A 123 -14.19 -5.35 2.35
C GLY A 123 -14.40 -3.88 2.68
N VAL A 124 -14.38 -3.53 3.97
CA VAL A 124 -14.59 -2.15 4.42
C VAL A 124 -13.59 -1.16 3.82
N SER A 125 -12.35 -1.57 3.57
CA SER A 125 -11.32 -0.72 2.94
C SER A 125 -11.66 -0.41 1.48
N GLY A 126 -12.03 -1.41 0.69
CA GLY A 126 -12.47 -1.22 -0.69
C GLY A 126 -13.72 -0.31 -0.79
N TRP A 127 -14.66 -0.47 0.13
CA TRP A 127 -15.83 0.41 0.22
C TRP A 127 -15.45 1.87 0.51
N VAL A 128 -14.49 2.10 1.42
CA VAL A 128 -13.95 3.43 1.74
C VAL A 128 -13.26 4.05 0.53
N SER A 129 -12.34 3.32 -0.10
CA SER A 129 -11.58 3.81 -1.25
C SER A 129 -12.47 4.13 -2.45
N ARG A 130 -13.47 3.29 -2.74
CA ARG A 130 -14.45 3.54 -3.79
C ARG A 130 -15.25 4.84 -3.53
N ARG A 131 -15.65 5.12 -2.28
CA ARG A 131 -16.33 6.37 -1.93
C ARG A 131 -15.43 7.58 -2.00
N LEU A 132 -14.19 7.45 -1.58
CA LEU A 132 -13.21 8.55 -1.65
C LEU A 132 -12.82 8.88 -3.10
N ALA A 133 -12.76 7.90 -3.98
CA ALA A 133 -12.48 8.12 -5.41
C ALA A 133 -13.52 9.03 -6.07
N GLY A 134 -14.79 8.98 -5.63
CA GLY A 134 -15.88 9.82 -6.13
C GLY A 134 -15.96 11.23 -5.52
N LEU A 135 -15.09 11.59 -4.57
CA LEU A 135 -15.13 12.89 -3.91
C LEU A 135 -14.18 13.89 -4.54
N ALA A 136 -14.69 15.12 -4.78
CA ALA A 136 -13.91 16.23 -5.31
C ALA A 136 -12.88 16.78 -4.31
N VAL A 137 -13.18 16.68 -3.01
CA VAL A 137 -12.32 17.18 -1.93
C VAL A 137 -11.67 15.99 -1.22
N LYS A 138 -10.33 15.95 -1.22
CA LYS A 138 -9.52 14.97 -0.52
C LYS A 138 -8.84 15.62 0.68
N GLY A 139 -8.70 14.89 1.79
CA GLY A 139 -8.00 15.34 2.99
C GLY A 139 -8.25 14.43 4.18
N SER A 140 -7.42 14.55 5.23
CA SER A 140 -7.48 13.68 6.41
C SER A 140 -8.84 13.66 7.10
N ALA A 141 -9.50 14.82 7.22
CA ALA A 141 -10.83 14.91 7.84
C ALA A 141 -11.90 14.18 7.02
N VAL A 142 -11.83 14.28 5.67
CA VAL A 142 -12.76 13.57 4.77
C VAL A 142 -12.50 12.07 4.84
N TYR A 143 -11.24 11.66 4.83
CA TYR A 143 -10.85 10.26 5.01
C TYR A 143 -11.37 9.69 6.33
N LEU A 144 -11.07 10.35 7.46
CA LEU A 144 -11.52 9.93 8.78
C LEU A 144 -13.05 9.81 8.87
N ARG A 145 -13.78 10.82 8.39
CA ARG A 145 -15.26 10.81 8.37
C ARG A 145 -15.80 9.66 7.53
N THR A 146 -15.22 9.41 6.34
CA THR A 146 -15.65 8.33 5.46
C THR A 146 -15.37 6.97 6.08
N THR A 147 -14.19 6.81 6.70
CA THR A 147 -13.80 5.59 7.42
C THR A 147 -14.72 5.31 8.62
N LEU A 148 -15.01 6.33 9.44
CA LEU A 148 -15.97 6.18 10.56
C LEU A 148 -17.36 5.80 10.07
N LYS A 149 -17.82 6.42 8.97
CA LYS A 149 -19.11 6.07 8.35
C LYS A 149 -19.09 4.62 7.83
N ALA A 150 -18.00 4.18 7.23
CA ALA A 150 -17.85 2.82 6.74
C ALA A 150 -17.97 1.81 7.86
N PHE A 151 -17.30 2.03 8.98
CA PHE A 151 -17.38 1.14 10.14
C PHE A 151 -18.81 0.94 10.69
N ILE A 152 -19.68 1.91 10.48
CA ILE A 152 -21.07 1.85 10.94
C ILE A 152 -21.99 1.24 9.87
N SER A 153 -21.73 1.51 8.58
CA SER A 153 -22.66 1.27 7.48
C SER A 153 -22.23 0.12 6.55
N PHE A 154 -21.00 -0.37 6.68
CA PHE A 154 -20.51 -1.46 5.83
C PHE A 154 -21.11 -2.79 6.29
N GLU A 155 -21.70 -3.51 5.35
CA GLU A 155 -22.16 -4.88 5.51
C GLU A 155 -21.12 -5.85 4.97
N ALA A 156 -20.86 -6.90 5.73
CA ALA A 156 -19.87 -7.90 5.33
C ALA A 156 -20.29 -8.59 4.02
N VAL A 157 -19.32 -9.01 3.26
CA VAL A 157 -19.50 -9.73 2.00
C VAL A 157 -18.94 -11.13 2.12
N ASP A 158 -19.63 -12.12 1.54
CA ASP A 158 -19.10 -13.47 1.49
C ASP A 158 -17.98 -13.55 0.46
N CYS A 159 -16.88 -14.13 0.88
CA CYS A 159 -15.67 -14.23 0.09
C CYS A 159 -15.02 -15.60 0.30
N ARG A 160 -14.44 -16.15 -0.78
CA ARG A 160 -13.54 -17.30 -0.71
C ARG A 160 -12.11 -16.82 -0.93
N VAL A 161 -11.20 -17.29 -0.07
CA VAL A 161 -9.77 -16.96 -0.13
C VAL A 161 -8.97 -18.25 -0.13
N VAL A 162 -8.13 -18.40 -1.15
CA VAL A 162 -7.20 -19.52 -1.32
C VAL A 162 -5.78 -18.99 -1.16
N VAL A 163 -4.97 -19.61 -0.30
CA VAL A 163 -3.57 -19.22 -0.08
C VAL A 163 -2.68 -20.39 -0.45
N ASP A 164 -1.74 -20.16 -1.36
CA ASP A 164 -0.79 -21.19 -1.88
C ASP A 164 -1.52 -22.48 -2.30
N ASN A 165 -2.56 -22.33 -3.13
CA ASN A 165 -3.43 -23.38 -3.64
C ASN A 165 -4.21 -24.17 -2.57
N THR A 166 -4.25 -23.67 -1.32
CA THR A 166 -5.00 -24.30 -0.23
C THR A 166 -6.17 -23.41 0.16
N PRO A 167 -7.43 -23.89 0.15
CA PRO A 167 -8.55 -23.14 0.72
C PRO A 167 -8.25 -22.74 2.16
N TRP A 168 -8.40 -21.46 2.46
CA TRP A 168 -8.01 -20.94 3.77
C TRP A 168 -9.16 -20.26 4.51
N PHE A 169 -9.97 -19.48 3.81
CA PHE A 169 -11.10 -18.79 4.41
C PHE A 169 -12.29 -18.83 3.44
N GLU A 170 -13.48 -19.07 3.96
CA GLU A 170 -14.73 -18.94 3.22
C GLU A 170 -15.82 -18.47 4.19
N GLY A 171 -16.52 -17.41 3.83
CA GLY A 171 -17.60 -16.85 4.63
C GLY A 171 -17.64 -15.33 4.66
N PRO A 172 -18.42 -14.78 5.61
CA PRO A 172 -18.60 -13.34 5.71
C PRO A 172 -17.30 -12.65 6.15
N LEU A 173 -16.88 -11.67 5.34
CA LEU A 173 -15.63 -10.92 5.50
C LEU A 173 -15.94 -9.44 5.76
N TYR A 174 -15.38 -8.89 6.83
CA TYR A 174 -15.41 -7.46 7.11
C TYR A 174 -14.22 -6.73 6.47
N LEU A 175 -13.02 -7.30 6.58
CA LEU A 175 -11.79 -6.80 5.98
C LEU A 175 -10.91 -7.97 5.59
N LEU A 176 -10.36 -7.93 4.38
CA LEU A 176 -9.21 -8.72 3.97
C LEU A 176 -8.07 -7.77 3.62
N ALA A 177 -6.91 -7.96 4.22
CA ALA A 177 -5.69 -7.26 3.89
C ALA A 177 -4.58 -8.24 3.51
N ILE A 178 -3.96 -8.03 2.36
CA ILE A 178 -2.76 -8.74 1.90
C ILE A 178 -1.66 -7.70 1.81
N THR A 179 -0.61 -7.86 2.61
CA THR A 179 0.35 -6.78 2.81
C THR A 179 1.81 -7.24 2.69
N LYS A 180 2.66 -6.30 2.29
CA LYS A 180 4.11 -6.39 2.43
C LYS A 180 4.61 -5.50 3.56
N GLY A 181 3.92 -4.40 3.81
CA GLY A 181 4.21 -3.51 4.91
C GLY A 181 3.38 -3.81 6.16
N SER A 182 3.82 -3.28 7.28
CA SER A 182 3.18 -3.50 8.59
C SER A 182 2.03 -2.55 8.88
N HIS A 183 1.98 -1.38 8.21
CA HIS A 183 1.01 -0.33 8.48
C HIS A 183 0.23 0.07 7.23
N PHE A 184 -1.04 0.42 7.39
CA PHE A 184 -1.87 1.03 6.37
C PHE A 184 -2.93 1.95 7.00
N GLY A 185 -3.63 2.74 6.18
CA GLY A 185 -4.78 3.52 6.64
C GLY A 185 -4.45 4.52 7.75
N GLN A 186 -3.35 5.24 7.63
CA GLN A 186 -2.87 6.26 8.58
C GLN A 186 -2.44 5.70 9.95
N GLY A 187 -1.65 4.64 9.92
CA GLY A 187 -0.98 4.10 11.10
C GLY A 187 -1.62 2.89 11.75
N MET A 188 -2.65 2.30 11.15
CA MET A 188 -3.15 1.01 11.62
C MET A 188 -2.10 -0.08 11.40
N HIS A 189 -1.72 -0.78 12.46
CA HIS A 189 -0.69 -1.82 12.46
C HIS A 189 -1.28 -3.17 12.10
N ILE A 190 -1.73 -3.32 10.83
CA ILE A 190 -2.49 -4.48 10.35
C ILE A 190 -1.67 -5.76 10.30
N SER A 191 -0.38 -5.67 9.99
CA SER A 191 0.51 -6.82 9.82
C SER A 191 1.79 -6.66 10.65
N PRO A 192 1.72 -6.87 11.96
CA PRO A 192 2.86 -6.69 12.87
C PRO A 192 4.08 -7.57 12.58
N ARG A 193 3.88 -8.66 11.81
CA ARG A 193 4.92 -9.62 11.45
C ARG A 193 5.48 -9.39 10.05
N ALA A 194 5.00 -8.36 9.34
CA ALA A 194 5.40 -8.10 7.96
C ALA A 194 6.89 -7.84 7.81
N SER A 195 7.46 -8.41 6.75
CA SER A 195 8.82 -8.14 6.28
C SER A 195 8.79 -7.76 4.82
N LEU A 196 9.59 -6.75 4.45
CA LEU A 196 9.63 -6.25 3.08
C LEU A 196 10.36 -7.17 2.10
N ASP A 197 11.09 -8.20 2.56
CA ASP A 197 12.06 -8.96 1.77
C ASP A 197 12.13 -10.47 2.04
N ASN A 198 11.10 -11.03 2.67
CA ASN A 198 11.05 -12.46 3.01
C ASN A 198 10.40 -13.37 1.93
N GLY A 199 9.95 -12.78 0.81
CA GLY A 199 9.27 -13.49 -0.28
C GLY A 199 7.85 -13.94 0.04
N LEU A 200 7.26 -13.49 1.14
CA LEU A 200 5.90 -13.84 1.58
C LEU A 200 5.07 -12.57 1.77
N CYS A 201 3.76 -12.66 1.56
CA CYS A 201 2.81 -11.65 2.00
C CYS A 201 2.12 -12.09 3.29
N GLU A 202 1.67 -11.11 4.06
CA GLU A 202 0.80 -11.30 5.21
C GLU A 202 -0.65 -11.29 4.74
N VAL A 203 -1.45 -12.25 5.17
CA VAL A 203 -2.87 -12.36 4.84
C VAL A 203 -3.66 -12.29 6.15
N VAL A 204 -4.42 -11.21 6.29
CA VAL A 204 -5.23 -10.93 7.48
C VAL A 204 -6.68 -10.81 7.07
N ALA A 205 -7.54 -11.75 7.50
CA ALA A 205 -8.97 -11.69 7.33
C ALA A 205 -9.64 -11.39 8.66
N VAL A 206 -10.58 -10.44 8.65
CA VAL A 206 -11.35 -10.02 9.83
C VAL A 206 -12.80 -10.31 9.57
N GLU A 207 -13.42 -11.11 10.45
CA GLU A 207 -14.83 -11.43 10.40
C GLU A 207 -15.72 -10.23 10.80
N PRO A 208 -17.01 -10.25 10.43
CA PRO A 208 -17.99 -9.27 10.85
C PRO A 208 -18.06 -9.14 12.37
N MET A 209 -18.37 -7.94 12.82
CA MET A 209 -18.38 -7.66 14.24
C MET A 209 -19.54 -6.76 14.64
N SER A 210 -19.96 -6.90 15.89
CA SER A 210 -20.92 -5.97 16.50
C SER A 210 -20.33 -4.56 16.56
N ARG A 211 -21.10 -3.57 16.12
CA ARG A 211 -20.74 -2.14 16.10
C ARG A 211 -20.26 -1.62 17.46
N TRP A 212 -20.83 -2.14 18.54
CA TRP A 212 -20.50 -1.75 19.92
C TRP A 212 -19.07 -2.16 20.35
N ARG A 213 -18.53 -3.20 19.73
CA ARG A 213 -17.17 -3.69 20.01
C ARG A 213 -16.10 -3.04 19.14
N LEU A 214 -16.50 -2.24 18.17
CA LEU A 214 -15.60 -1.64 17.19
C LEU A 214 -14.50 -0.77 17.80
N PRO A 215 -14.76 0.15 18.76
CA PRO A 215 -13.70 1.00 19.32
C PRO A 215 -12.59 0.18 19.99
N LEU A 216 -12.97 -0.86 20.74
CA LEU A 216 -12.00 -1.76 21.39
C LEU A 216 -11.16 -2.54 20.38
N ARG A 217 -11.76 -2.99 19.29
CA ARG A 217 -11.09 -3.75 18.24
C ARG A 217 -10.17 -2.89 17.38
N LEU A 218 -10.58 -1.65 17.12
CA LEU A 218 -9.70 -0.65 16.50
C LEU A 218 -8.47 -0.34 17.37
N GLY A 219 -8.64 -0.20 18.67
CA GLY A 219 -7.51 -0.05 19.60
C GLY A 219 -6.51 -1.19 19.48
N ARG A 220 -6.98 -2.44 19.41
CA ARG A 220 -6.12 -3.62 19.20
C ARG A 220 -5.40 -3.58 17.85
N LEU A 221 -6.05 -3.08 16.80
CA LEU A 221 -5.45 -2.94 15.48
C LEU A 221 -4.31 -1.91 15.48
N TYR A 222 -4.50 -0.76 16.12
CA TYR A 222 -3.43 0.23 16.25
C TYR A 222 -2.26 -0.26 17.11
N LEU A 223 -2.54 -1.06 18.14
CA LEU A 223 -1.51 -1.67 18.99
C LEU A 223 -0.83 -2.91 18.36
N GLY A 224 -1.33 -3.42 17.23
CA GLY A 224 -0.79 -4.59 16.56
C GLY A 224 -0.98 -5.92 17.31
N ASN A 225 -1.91 -5.99 18.27
CA ASN A 225 -2.18 -7.19 19.07
C ASN A 225 -3.49 -7.90 18.71
N HIS A 226 -4.06 -7.59 17.53
CA HIS A 226 -5.32 -8.15 17.04
C HIS A 226 -5.18 -9.56 16.47
N LEU A 227 -3.97 -9.97 16.01
CA LEU A 227 -3.77 -11.28 15.35
C LEU A 227 -4.10 -12.48 16.23
N SER A 228 -4.14 -12.33 17.54
CA SER A 228 -4.54 -13.38 18.51
C SER A 228 -6.04 -13.41 18.80
N ALA A 229 -6.83 -12.56 18.16
CA ALA A 229 -8.27 -12.50 18.40
C ALA A 229 -9.02 -13.58 17.60
N SER A 230 -10.05 -14.19 18.19
CA SER A 230 -10.82 -15.29 17.57
C SER A 230 -11.56 -14.90 16.29
N TYR A 231 -11.76 -13.62 16.03
CA TYR A 231 -12.40 -13.06 14.84
C TYR A 231 -11.40 -12.61 13.76
N VAL A 232 -10.11 -12.90 13.95
CA VAL A 232 -9.03 -12.58 13.03
C VAL A 232 -8.36 -13.86 12.59
N HIS A 233 -8.34 -14.10 11.30
CA HIS A 233 -7.59 -15.17 10.68
C HIS A 233 -6.30 -14.60 10.09
N TYR A 234 -5.20 -15.28 10.33
CA TYR A 234 -3.88 -14.85 9.89
C TYR A 234 -3.12 -16.00 9.26
N ARG A 235 -2.49 -15.72 8.12
CA ARG A 235 -1.59 -16.63 7.43
C ARG A 235 -0.54 -15.85 6.64
N GLN A 236 0.61 -16.45 6.40
CA GLN A 236 1.56 -16.02 5.37
C GLN A 236 1.41 -16.88 4.12
N GLY A 237 1.67 -16.29 2.95
CA GLY A 237 1.65 -17.02 1.68
C GLY A 237 2.39 -16.28 0.59
N ARG A 238 2.55 -16.92 -0.54
CA ARG A 238 3.15 -16.34 -1.75
C ARG A 238 2.11 -15.91 -2.76
N THR A 239 1.03 -16.69 -2.84
CA THR A 239 -0.07 -16.46 -3.79
C THR A 239 -1.38 -16.51 -3.05
N VAL A 240 -2.23 -15.52 -3.29
CA VAL A 240 -3.57 -15.42 -2.71
C VAL A 240 -4.57 -15.19 -3.83
N VAL A 241 -5.57 -16.07 -3.93
CA VAL A 241 -6.70 -15.93 -4.85
C VAL A 241 -7.93 -15.52 -4.07
N ILE A 242 -8.63 -14.50 -4.55
CA ILE A 242 -9.80 -13.92 -3.89
C ILE A 242 -10.97 -13.95 -4.85
N GLU A 243 -12.03 -14.60 -4.42
CA GLU A 243 -13.28 -14.73 -5.15
C GLU A 243 -14.43 -14.19 -4.28
N PRO A 244 -14.95 -12.99 -4.55
CA PRO A 244 -16.18 -12.52 -3.92
C PRO A 244 -17.34 -13.45 -4.32
N ILE A 245 -18.11 -13.93 -3.35
CA ILE A 245 -19.27 -14.81 -3.57
C ILE A 245 -20.54 -13.97 -3.72
N THR A 246 -20.61 -12.87 -2.97
CA THR A 246 -21.70 -11.90 -3.00
C THR A 246 -21.22 -10.55 -3.56
N ASN A 247 -21.97 -9.48 -3.33
CA ASN A 247 -21.65 -8.14 -3.82
C ASN A 247 -20.18 -7.76 -3.60
N ASN A 248 -19.48 -7.42 -4.70
CA ASN A 248 -18.10 -6.96 -4.63
C ASN A 248 -18.01 -5.54 -4.01
N PRO A 249 -17.39 -5.37 -2.83
CA PRO A 249 -17.26 -4.06 -2.19
C PRO A 249 -16.21 -3.18 -2.84
N GLY A 250 -15.46 -3.70 -3.82
CA GLY A 250 -14.30 -3.10 -4.43
C GLY A 250 -13.00 -3.57 -3.80
N PHE A 251 -11.94 -3.37 -4.54
CA PHE A 251 -10.58 -3.62 -4.10
C PHE A 251 -9.82 -2.30 -3.96
N GLU A 252 -8.82 -2.33 -3.12
CA GLU A 252 -7.91 -1.21 -2.87
C GLU A 252 -6.47 -1.68 -3.07
N ILE A 253 -5.69 -0.88 -3.79
CA ILE A 253 -4.27 -1.09 -4.04
C ILE A 253 -3.53 0.17 -3.58
N ASP A 254 -2.82 0.11 -2.44
CA ASP A 254 -2.11 1.26 -1.84
C ASP A 254 -2.95 2.55 -1.75
N GLY A 255 -4.25 2.42 -1.45
CA GLY A 255 -5.19 3.54 -1.34
C GLY A 255 -5.96 3.88 -2.63
N GLU A 256 -5.61 3.28 -3.78
CA GLU A 256 -6.32 3.47 -5.04
C GLU A 256 -7.42 2.41 -5.21
N SER A 257 -8.64 2.86 -5.55
CA SER A 257 -9.79 1.96 -5.76
C SER A 257 -9.71 1.27 -7.12
N THR A 258 -10.04 -0.02 -7.15
CA THR A 258 -10.20 -0.80 -8.38
C THR A 258 -11.38 -1.75 -8.27
N ASP A 259 -11.98 -2.07 -9.39
CA ASP A 259 -13.09 -3.02 -9.50
C ASP A 259 -12.66 -4.22 -10.34
N ALA A 260 -12.89 -5.42 -9.82
CA ALA A 260 -12.64 -6.67 -10.51
C ALA A 260 -13.61 -7.77 -10.00
N ALA A 261 -13.87 -8.79 -10.79
CA ALA A 261 -14.70 -9.93 -10.38
C ALA A 261 -13.93 -10.91 -9.49
N SER A 262 -12.66 -11.13 -9.78
CA SER A 262 -11.73 -11.95 -9.00
C SER A 262 -10.33 -11.35 -9.11
N VAL A 263 -9.48 -11.68 -8.15
CA VAL A 263 -8.11 -11.15 -8.11
C VAL A 263 -7.15 -12.22 -7.62
N THR A 264 -6.02 -12.31 -8.29
CA THR A 264 -4.85 -13.06 -7.82
C THR A 264 -3.76 -12.08 -7.36
N VAL A 265 -3.29 -12.24 -6.14
CA VAL A 265 -2.20 -11.45 -5.55
C VAL A 265 -1.00 -12.35 -5.35
N GLU A 266 0.14 -11.98 -5.92
CA GLU A 266 1.37 -12.74 -5.84
C GLU A 266 2.51 -11.87 -5.29
N THR A 267 3.29 -12.42 -4.38
CA THR A 267 4.54 -11.77 -3.94
C THR A 267 5.60 -11.92 -5.02
N VAL A 268 6.13 -10.81 -5.52
CA VAL A 268 7.29 -10.76 -6.42
C VAL A 268 8.52 -10.40 -5.60
N PRO A 269 9.43 -11.36 -5.37
CA PRO A 269 10.59 -11.12 -4.51
C PRO A 269 11.59 -10.14 -5.14
N ALA A 270 12.22 -9.31 -4.31
CA ALA A 270 13.31 -8.41 -4.69
C ALA A 270 13.01 -7.51 -5.90
N ALA A 271 11.74 -7.15 -6.10
CA ALA A 271 11.25 -6.47 -7.30
C ALA A 271 11.66 -5.00 -7.40
N LEU A 272 11.83 -4.32 -6.27
CA LEU A 272 12.27 -2.93 -6.21
C LEU A 272 13.55 -2.77 -5.37
N THR A 273 14.24 -1.67 -5.57
CA THR A 273 15.33 -1.24 -4.70
C THR A 273 14.90 0.03 -3.96
N MET A 274 14.94 0.02 -2.64
CA MET A 274 14.64 1.16 -1.78
C MET A 274 15.91 1.72 -1.13
N LEU A 275 15.94 3.03 -0.95
CA LEU A 275 16.95 3.77 -0.20
C LEU A 275 16.37 4.04 1.20
N ALA A 276 16.70 3.19 2.18
CA ALA A 276 16.24 3.32 3.56
C ALA A 276 17.17 2.56 4.53
#